data_1ce62ee8658eec4b3b47556555cd7bb2
#
_entry.id   1ce62ee8658eec4b3b47556555cd7bb2
#
_cell.length_a   1.000
_cell.length_b   1.000
_cell.length_c   1.000
_cell.angle_alpha   90.00
_cell.angle_beta   90.00
_cell.angle_gamma   90.00
#
_symmetry.space_group_name_H-M   'P 1'
#
loop_
_entity.id
_entity.type
_entity.pdbx_description
1 polymer ?
#
loop_
_entity_poly.entity_id
_entity_poly.type
_entity_poly.pdbx_seq_one_letter_code
_entity_poly.pdbx_strand_id
1 'polypeptide(L)'
;MKMGSSNNNPFKDQTNYSFTNKLFPYTLYALLPIAIIHLYLNPFSFSFSPTDLFPYTNRITISPSKEVLRKSIGLETSCDYSNGTWVQDNLGPLYNGTTCDTIKNGQNCMVYGRPDKDYLNWRWKPKNCKLPRFNPNSFLKLVKNKHIAFVGDSLARNQLESLLCMMGTISKPQLLYTDGEANKNRKWHIPSHNINVSIYWSPFLVKGIEKNTEKDFNTLYLDSVDEKWAKDLEFIDFLVLSVGHWYLHPAVYHNGNNVVLGCHYCQNYTEIGFYDVFGKALETTFRKIVERKGQNGNESSVFLTTFSPAHFEGEWDKFGACSKTQPYKEKVLEGMDAEMRKVGVEEVRKAKLRVEEFGNSNLRLEALDISGLALLRADGHPGPYMNPFPFANGVGERVQNDCVHWCLPGPIDTWNEILLDVLKRWGGEYKGKLT
;
A
#
# COMPACT_ATOMS: atom_id res chain seq x y z
N MET A 1 58.83 5.16 -24.34
CA MET A 1 59.16 6.33 -25.22
C MET A 1 58.10 7.37 -24.93
N LYS A 2 58.44 8.36 -24.15
CA LYS A 2 58.66 9.81 -24.35
C LYS A 2 57.48 10.47 -25.04
N MET A 3 56.68 11.22 -24.25
CA MET A 3 56.75 12.70 -24.06
C MET A 3 56.09 13.50 -25.15
N GLY A 4 55.24 14.44 -24.75
CA GLY A 4 54.81 15.60 -25.50
C GLY A 4 53.68 16.36 -24.85
N SER A 5 54.04 17.23 -23.96
CA SER A 5 53.31 18.35 -23.35
C SER A 5 53.01 19.42 -24.40
N SER A 6 51.86 20.12 -24.33
CA SER A 6 51.91 21.59 -24.41
C SER A 6 50.58 22.24 -24.04
N ASN A 7 50.68 23.15 -23.09
CA ASN A 7 49.81 24.24 -22.72
C ASN A 7 49.33 25.12 -23.87
N ASN A 8 48.14 25.73 -23.73
CA ASN A 8 47.95 27.19 -23.80
C ASN A 8 46.50 27.59 -23.55
N ASN A 9 46.28 28.28 -22.41
CA ASN A 9 45.37 29.42 -22.29
C ASN A 9 46.10 30.65 -22.86
N PRO A 10 45.50 31.83 -23.12
CA PRO A 10 44.29 32.44 -22.62
C PRO A 10 43.53 33.33 -23.64
N PHE A 11 42.35 33.84 -23.36
CA PHE A 11 42.05 35.30 -23.50
C PHE A 11 40.79 35.72 -22.75
N LYS A 12 40.95 36.75 -21.93
CA LYS A 12 39.95 37.64 -21.36
C LYS A 12 39.42 38.61 -22.42
N ASP A 13 38.16 39.01 -22.31
CA ASP A 13 37.63 40.40 -22.43
C ASP A 13 36.20 40.39 -21.96
N GLN A 14 35.89 41.06 -20.92
CA GLN A 14 35.52 42.42 -20.56
C GLN A 14 34.23 42.95 -21.23
N THR A 15 33.25 43.09 -20.35
CA THR A 15 32.30 44.20 -20.13
C THR A 15 31.29 44.57 -21.24
N ASN A 16 29.98 44.44 -20.80
CA ASN A 16 29.09 45.60 -20.88
C ASN A 16 27.91 45.41 -19.86
N TYR A 17 27.93 46.22 -18.83
CA TYR A 17 26.85 46.43 -17.88
C TYR A 17 25.74 47.27 -18.51
N SER A 18 24.58 46.73 -18.67
CA SER A 18 23.35 47.49 -18.98
C SER A 18 22.64 47.85 -17.70
N PHE A 19 22.33 49.11 -17.55
CA PHE A 19 21.89 49.83 -16.35
C PHE A 19 20.37 49.71 -16.05
N THR A 20 19.67 48.73 -16.61
CA THR A 20 18.18 48.64 -16.57
C THR A 20 17.60 47.65 -15.56
N ASN A 21 18.40 46.88 -14.82
CA ASN A 21 17.89 45.81 -13.94
C ASN A 21 17.79 46.16 -12.42
N LYS A 22 17.95 47.42 -12.03
CA LYS A 22 17.90 47.83 -10.61
C LYS A 22 16.56 48.45 -10.14
N LEU A 23 15.62 48.69 -11.04
CA LEU A 23 14.31 49.30 -10.66
C LEU A 23 13.17 48.30 -10.42
N PHE A 24 13.30 47.07 -10.92
CA PHE A 24 12.27 46.05 -10.83
C PHE A 24 11.93 45.55 -9.41
N PRO A 25 12.88 45.36 -8.47
CA PRO A 25 12.53 44.87 -7.14
C PRO A 25 11.85 45.92 -6.27
N TYR A 26 12.10 47.25 -6.48
CA TYR A 26 11.51 48.28 -5.65
C TYR A 26 10.05 48.60 -5.98
N THR A 27 9.61 48.35 -7.21
CA THR A 27 8.20 48.49 -7.61
C THR A 27 7.33 47.36 -7.05
N LEU A 28 7.89 46.16 -6.91
CA LEU A 28 7.18 45.03 -6.29
C LEU A 28 6.95 45.24 -4.79
N TYR A 29 7.94 45.82 -4.08
CA TYR A 29 7.83 46.11 -2.65
C TYR A 29 6.88 47.28 -2.35
N ALA A 30 6.67 48.22 -3.27
CA ALA A 30 5.72 49.31 -3.13
C ALA A 30 4.25 48.86 -3.40
N LEU A 31 4.02 47.83 -4.20
CA LEU A 31 2.67 47.33 -4.52
C LEU A 31 2.12 46.36 -3.48
N LEU A 32 2.99 45.67 -2.74
CA LEU A 32 2.56 44.71 -1.71
C LEU A 32 1.73 45.34 -0.57
N PRO A 33 2.11 46.46 0.03
CA PRO A 33 1.28 47.10 1.07
C PRO A 33 -0.03 47.64 0.52
N ILE A 34 -0.09 48.08 -0.74
CA ILE A 34 -1.33 48.57 -1.37
C ILE A 34 -2.32 47.40 -1.58
N ALA A 35 -1.83 46.25 -2.00
CA ALA A 35 -2.65 45.02 -2.14
C ALA A 35 -3.17 44.53 -0.77
N ILE A 36 -2.36 44.60 0.28
CA ILE A 36 -2.78 44.21 1.63
C ILE A 36 -3.82 45.20 2.19
N ILE A 37 -3.66 46.50 1.97
CA ILE A 37 -4.63 47.53 2.39
C ILE A 37 -5.95 47.34 1.62
N HIS A 38 -5.91 46.98 0.33
CA HIS A 38 -7.09 46.74 -0.48
C HIS A 38 -7.87 45.50 -0.03
N LEU A 39 -7.17 44.42 0.39
CA LEU A 39 -7.77 43.22 0.98
C LEU A 39 -8.37 43.48 2.37
N TYR A 40 -7.77 44.41 3.15
CA TYR A 40 -8.28 44.76 4.48
C TYR A 40 -9.48 45.69 4.46
N LEU A 41 -9.59 46.58 3.43
CA LEU A 41 -10.66 47.53 3.27
C LEU A 41 -11.88 46.99 2.50
N ASN A 42 -11.73 45.87 1.77
CA ASN A 42 -12.80 45.18 1.07
C ASN A 42 -12.85 43.71 1.49
N PRO A 43 -13.39 43.36 2.66
CA PRO A 43 -13.67 41.97 2.97
C PRO A 43 -14.75 41.48 2.02
N PHE A 44 -14.40 40.58 1.10
CA PHE A 44 -15.36 39.87 0.26
C PHE A 44 -16.23 39.00 1.17
N SER A 45 -17.38 39.54 1.54
CA SER A 45 -18.45 38.79 2.17
C SER A 45 -19.15 37.98 1.08
N PHE A 46 -18.74 36.73 0.86
CA PHE A 46 -19.56 35.77 0.18
C PHE A 46 -20.68 35.33 1.11
N SER A 47 -21.77 36.03 1.06
CA SER A 47 -23.05 35.63 1.61
C SER A 47 -23.68 34.65 0.62
N PHE A 48 -23.55 33.36 0.80
CA PHE A 48 -24.38 32.37 0.15
C PHE A 48 -25.71 32.33 0.87
N SER A 49 -26.75 32.94 0.25
CA SER A 49 -28.13 32.71 0.61
C SER A 49 -28.61 31.44 -0.10
N PRO A 50 -29.05 30.40 0.64
CA PRO A 50 -29.57 29.17 0.03
C PRO A 50 -31.09 29.29 -0.13
N THR A 51 -31.56 30.10 -1.06
CA THR A 51 -32.95 30.00 -1.53
C THR A 51 -32.97 30.28 -3.02
N ASP A 52 -33.63 29.36 -3.70
CA ASP A 52 -34.00 29.35 -5.11
C ASP A 52 -33.09 28.59 -6.06
N LEU A 53 -33.37 27.27 -6.11
CA LEU A 53 -33.45 26.41 -7.31
C LEU A 53 -33.49 24.95 -6.90
N PHE A 54 -34.67 24.44 -6.58
CA PHE A 54 -35.17 23.09 -6.91
C PHE A 54 -36.53 22.88 -6.22
N PRO A 55 -37.64 22.77 -6.93
CA PRO A 55 -38.88 22.28 -6.38
C PRO A 55 -38.86 20.74 -6.38
N TYR A 56 -39.39 20.16 -5.31
CA TYR A 56 -39.60 18.74 -5.06
C TYR A 56 -38.40 17.95 -4.51
N THR A 57 -38.22 18.00 -3.20
CA THR A 57 -37.79 16.84 -2.43
C THR A 57 -38.69 16.66 -1.23
N ASN A 58 -39.48 15.58 -1.26
CA ASN A 58 -40.18 15.08 -0.09
C ASN A 58 -39.20 14.94 1.06
N ARG A 59 -39.36 15.74 2.09
CA ARG A 59 -38.73 15.53 3.39
C ARG A 59 -39.18 14.17 3.95
N ILE A 60 -38.41 13.14 3.74
CA ILE A 60 -38.55 11.92 4.52
C ILE A 60 -37.92 12.24 5.88
N THR A 61 -38.77 12.58 6.84
CA THR A 61 -38.44 12.57 8.27
C THR A 61 -38.10 11.13 8.63
N ILE A 62 -36.79 10.83 8.74
CA ILE A 62 -36.33 9.53 9.25
C ILE A 62 -36.67 9.50 10.73
N SER A 63 -37.73 8.76 11.06
CA SER A 63 -38.14 8.46 12.42
C SER A 63 -37.00 7.73 13.16
N PRO A 64 -36.74 8.03 14.45
CA PRO A 64 -35.68 7.36 15.26
C PRO A 64 -35.83 5.84 15.40
N SER A 65 -36.92 5.26 14.90
CA SER A 65 -37.24 3.83 15.02
C SER A 65 -36.35 2.89 14.20
N LYS A 66 -35.63 3.37 13.17
CA LYS A 66 -34.75 2.50 12.35
C LYS A 66 -33.40 2.19 12.99
N GLU A 67 -32.91 3.03 13.87
CA GLU A 67 -31.65 2.79 14.57
C GLU A 67 -31.83 1.82 15.75
N VAL A 68 -32.99 1.89 16.41
CA VAL A 68 -33.39 0.93 17.46
C VAL A 68 -33.72 -0.43 16.86
N LEU A 69 -34.31 -0.50 15.67
CA LEU A 69 -34.62 -1.75 14.99
C LEU A 69 -33.37 -2.45 14.42
N ARG A 70 -32.32 -1.68 14.01
CA ARG A 70 -31.01 -2.25 13.64
C ARG A 70 -30.27 -2.87 14.80
N LYS A 71 -30.44 -2.35 16.02
CA LYS A 71 -29.88 -2.94 17.26
C LYS A 71 -30.59 -4.20 17.71
N SER A 72 -31.87 -4.36 17.37
CA SER A 72 -32.68 -5.51 17.78
C SER A 72 -32.60 -6.71 16.82
N ILE A 73 -32.04 -6.54 15.60
CA ILE A 73 -31.93 -7.62 14.59
C ILE A 73 -30.53 -8.26 14.60
N GLY A 74 -29.69 -8.04 15.60
CA GLY A 74 -28.41 -8.74 15.72
C GLY A 74 -27.49 -8.64 14.47
N LEU A 75 -27.60 -7.55 13.65
CA LEU A 75 -26.60 -7.27 12.65
C LEU A 75 -25.31 -6.94 13.38
N GLU A 76 -24.39 -7.89 13.44
CA GLU A 76 -23.02 -7.62 13.87
C GLU A 76 -22.52 -6.40 13.10
N THR A 77 -22.24 -5.32 13.84
CA THR A 77 -21.59 -4.14 13.26
C THR A 77 -20.32 -4.60 12.60
N SER A 78 -20.12 -4.23 11.33
CA SER A 78 -18.88 -4.54 10.62
C SER A 78 -17.69 -4.16 11.49
N CYS A 79 -16.71 -5.06 11.61
CA CYS A 79 -15.53 -4.82 12.42
C CYS A 79 -14.68 -3.73 11.76
N ASP A 80 -14.44 -2.64 12.45
CA ASP A 80 -13.47 -1.63 12.04
C ASP A 80 -12.08 -2.04 12.54
N TYR A 81 -11.29 -2.65 11.66
CA TYR A 81 -9.93 -3.07 11.98
C TYR A 81 -8.93 -1.91 12.00
N SER A 82 -9.27 -0.74 11.43
CA SER A 82 -8.36 0.41 11.36
C SER A 82 -8.20 1.13 12.70
N ASN A 83 -9.16 0.94 13.62
CA ASN A 83 -9.19 1.60 14.91
C ASN A 83 -9.01 0.59 16.05
N GLY A 84 -7.88 0.67 16.73
CA GLY A 84 -7.52 -0.25 17.80
C GLY A 84 -6.23 0.11 18.51
N THR A 85 -5.67 -0.85 19.21
CA THR A 85 -4.39 -0.71 19.92
C THR A 85 -3.59 -1.99 19.83
N TRP A 86 -2.27 -1.86 19.82
CA TRP A 86 -1.37 -3.00 20.02
C TRP A 86 -1.29 -3.34 21.50
N VAL A 87 -1.52 -4.60 21.84
CA VAL A 87 -1.44 -5.13 23.21
C VAL A 87 -0.42 -6.25 23.26
N GLN A 88 0.23 -6.41 24.39
CA GLN A 88 1.18 -7.52 24.58
C GLN A 88 0.47 -8.87 24.50
N ASP A 89 1.12 -9.83 23.86
CA ASP A 89 0.64 -11.20 23.69
C ASP A 89 1.80 -12.18 23.82
N ASN A 90 1.82 -12.92 24.93
CA ASN A 90 2.88 -13.85 25.27
C ASN A 90 2.81 -15.20 24.53
N LEU A 91 1.80 -15.40 23.68
CA LEU A 91 1.68 -16.67 22.91
C LEU A 91 2.66 -16.75 21.74
N GLY A 92 3.29 -15.62 21.38
CA GLY A 92 4.25 -15.56 20.28
C GLY A 92 3.67 -15.86 18.88
N PRO A 93 4.50 -15.89 17.84
CA PRO A 93 4.07 -16.13 16.47
C PRO A 93 3.79 -17.62 16.19
N LEU A 94 3.06 -17.90 15.10
CA LEU A 94 2.72 -19.27 14.68
C LEU A 94 3.91 -20.03 14.07
N TYR A 95 4.91 -19.34 13.57
CA TYR A 95 6.08 -19.88 12.89
C TYR A 95 7.33 -19.10 13.31
N ASN A 96 8.48 -19.57 12.90
CA ASN A 96 9.73 -18.85 13.09
C ASN A 96 10.62 -18.93 11.83
N GLY A 97 11.75 -18.25 11.85
CA GLY A 97 12.64 -18.13 10.70
C GLY A 97 13.29 -19.42 10.25
N THR A 98 13.25 -20.50 11.06
CA THR A 98 13.79 -21.82 10.72
C THR A 98 12.71 -22.84 10.33
N THR A 99 11.47 -22.60 10.67
CA THR A 99 10.33 -23.49 10.35
C THR A 99 9.64 -23.14 9.04
N CYS A 100 9.96 -21.97 8.45
CA CYS A 100 9.41 -21.52 7.19
C CYS A 100 10.52 -21.20 6.19
N ASP A 101 10.64 -21.99 5.16
CA ASP A 101 11.66 -21.88 4.11
C ASP A 101 11.26 -20.97 2.93
N THR A 102 10.06 -20.39 2.97
CA THR A 102 9.60 -19.44 1.96
C THR A 102 9.94 -17.97 2.27
N ILE A 103 10.46 -17.71 3.47
CA ILE A 103 10.85 -16.34 3.89
C ILE A 103 11.98 -15.85 3.00
N LYS A 104 11.76 -14.70 2.37
CA LYS A 104 12.80 -14.01 1.60
C LYS A 104 13.96 -13.62 2.51
N ASN A 105 15.19 -13.82 2.01
CA ASN A 105 16.39 -13.25 2.61
C ASN A 105 16.16 -11.80 2.98
N GLY A 106 16.65 -11.19 3.89
CA GLY A 106 16.39 -9.78 4.26
C GLY A 106 15.12 -9.53 5.06
N GLN A 107 14.20 -10.51 5.17
CA GLN A 107 13.03 -10.42 6.04
C GLN A 107 13.07 -11.43 7.18
N ASN A 108 14.06 -12.33 7.18
CA ASN A 108 14.28 -13.31 8.23
C ASN A 108 15.17 -12.74 9.35
N CYS A 109 14.65 -11.73 10.03
CA CYS A 109 15.38 -10.93 11.01
C CYS A 109 16.02 -11.78 12.13
N MET A 110 15.31 -12.81 12.61
CA MET A 110 15.81 -13.69 13.68
C MET A 110 17.01 -14.50 13.25
N VAL A 111 16.96 -15.10 12.07
CA VAL A 111 18.08 -15.91 11.51
C VAL A 111 19.27 -15.00 11.18
N TYR A 112 19.01 -13.76 10.81
CA TYR A 112 20.05 -12.77 10.51
C TYR A 112 20.63 -12.07 11.74
N GLY A 113 20.30 -12.58 12.93
CA GLY A 113 20.95 -12.18 14.18
C GLY A 113 20.36 -10.95 14.85
N ARG A 114 19.09 -10.57 14.55
CA ARG A 114 18.40 -9.53 15.28
C ARG A 114 18.27 -9.90 16.76
N PRO A 115 18.85 -9.11 17.70
CA PRO A 115 18.93 -9.50 19.12
C PRO A 115 17.61 -9.31 19.86
N ASP A 116 16.85 -8.26 19.54
CA ASP A 116 15.56 -8.01 20.16
C ASP A 116 14.47 -8.90 19.54
N LYS A 117 13.55 -9.38 20.37
CA LYS A 117 12.43 -10.24 19.98
C LYS A 117 11.09 -9.69 20.44
N ASP A 118 11.09 -8.54 21.09
CA ASP A 118 9.87 -7.97 21.69
C ASP A 118 8.82 -7.65 20.64
N TYR A 119 9.26 -7.28 19.40
CA TYR A 119 8.36 -7.02 18.29
C TYR A 119 7.45 -8.21 17.92
N LEU A 120 7.77 -9.43 18.34
CA LEU A 120 6.98 -10.65 18.13
C LEU A 120 5.82 -10.80 19.12
N ASN A 121 5.85 -10.07 20.21
CA ASN A 121 4.96 -10.27 21.37
C ASN A 121 3.81 -9.25 21.40
N TRP A 122 3.35 -8.81 20.24
CA TRP A 122 2.29 -7.82 20.10
C TRP A 122 1.17 -8.34 19.25
N ARG A 123 -0.08 -7.96 19.65
CA ARG A 123 -1.28 -8.30 18.94
C ARG A 123 -2.17 -7.08 18.75
N TRP A 124 -2.77 -6.97 17.57
CA TRP A 124 -3.76 -5.93 17.31
C TRP A 124 -5.10 -6.24 17.96
N LYS A 125 -5.63 -5.28 18.70
CA LYS A 125 -6.94 -5.33 19.34
C LYS A 125 -7.80 -4.20 18.80
N PRO A 126 -8.68 -4.48 17.82
CA PRO A 126 -9.67 -3.51 17.36
C PRO A 126 -10.55 -3.02 18.51
N LYS A 127 -10.99 -1.75 18.46
CA LYS A 127 -11.75 -1.12 19.53
C LYS A 127 -13.14 -1.73 19.72
N ASN A 128 -13.84 -2.03 18.62
CA ASN A 128 -15.26 -2.37 18.62
C ASN A 128 -15.56 -3.83 18.28
N CYS A 129 -14.55 -4.66 18.12
CA CYS A 129 -14.71 -6.07 17.77
C CYS A 129 -13.52 -6.89 18.25
N LYS A 130 -13.61 -8.21 18.12
CA LYS A 130 -12.53 -9.14 18.45
C LYS A 130 -11.89 -9.64 17.14
N LEU A 131 -10.58 -9.45 16.99
CA LEU A 131 -9.80 -10.08 15.93
C LEU A 131 -9.27 -11.43 16.47
N PRO A 132 -9.74 -12.58 15.97
CA PRO A 132 -9.20 -13.88 16.34
C PRO A 132 -7.77 -14.05 15.83
N ARG A 133 -6.94 -14.85 16.48
CA ARG A 133 -5.64 -15.26 15.92
C ARG A 133 -5.86 -16.04 14.63
N PHE A 134 -4.88 -15.94 13.73
CA PHE A 134 -4.90 -16.75 12.52
C PHE A 134 -5.02 -18.23 12.85
N ASN A 135 -6.00 -18.88 12.25
CA ASN A 135 -6.18 -20.32 12.35
C ASN A 135 -5.94 -20.97 10.99
N PRO A 136 -4.79 -21.64 10.79
CA PRO A 136 -4.43 -22.22 9.49
C PRO A 136 -5.46 -23.24 8.98
N ASN A 137 -6.01 -24.07 9.88
CA ASN A 137 -7.03 -25.05 9.48
C ASN A 137 -8.32 -24.40 8.97
N SER A 138 -8.78 -23.33 9.65
CA SER A 138 -9.94 -22.57 9.19
C SER A 138 -9.67 -21.91 7.84
N PHE A 139 -8.50 -21.30 7.66
CA PHE A 139 -8.12 -20.67 6.41
C PHE A 139 -8.10 -21.68 5.27
N LEU A 140 -7.35 -22.79 5.43
CA LEU A 140 -7.23 -23.83 4.41
C LEU A 140 -8.58 -24.44 4.01
N LYS A 141 -9.52 -24.58 4.96
CA LYS A 141 -10.90 -25.03 4.67
C LYS A 141 -11.68 -24.02 3.85
N LEU A 142 -11.58 -22.72 4.17
CA LEU A 142 -12.28 -21.64 3.46
C LEU A 142 -11.84 -21.51 2.00
N VAL A 143 -10.56 -21.69 1.75
CA VAL A 143 -9.96 -21.51 0.42
C VAL A 143 -9.69 -22.83 -0.31
N LYS A 144 -10.29 -23.94 0.15
CA LYS A 144 -10.14 -25.27 -0.48
C LYS A 144 -10.59 -25.22 -1.95
N ASN A 145 -9.79 -25.83 -2.85
CA ASN A 145 -9.99 -25.86 -4.30
C ASN A 145 -10.00 -24.46 -4.95
N LYS A 146 -9.38 -23.47 -4.34
CA LYS A 146 -9.38 -22.07 -4.76
C LYS A 146 -8.00 -21.61 -5.18
N HIS A 147 -7.97 -20.55 -5.98
CA HIS A 147 -6.76 -19.83 -6.34
C HIS A 147 -6.71 -18.47 -5.65
N ILE A 148 -5.66 -18.26 -4.85
CA ILE A 148 -5.36 -17.00 -4.19
C ILE A 148 -4.23 -16.32 -4.93
N ALA A 149 -4.42 -15.09 -5.37
CA ALA A 149 -3.37 -14.33 -6.02
C ALA A 149 -3.10 -13.03 -5.27
N PHE A 150 -1.83 -12.75 -5.05
CA PHE A 150 -1.35 -11.45 -4.64
C PHE A 150 -0.80 -10.73 -5.87
N VAL A 151 -1.14 -9.47 -6.03
CA VAL A 151 -0.69 -8.64 -7.15
C VAL A 151 -0.17 -7.33 -6.59
N GLY A 152 1.04 -6.97 -6.93
CA GLY A 152 1.60 -5.72 -6.46
C GLY A 152 3.12 -5.67 -6.42
N ASP A 153 3.62 -4.97 -5.43
CA ASP A 153 5.04 -4.73 -5.22
C ASP A 153 5.67 -5.67 -4.17
N SER A 154 6.74 -5.24 -3.58
CA SER A 154 7.47 -6.03 -2.59
C SER A 154 6.69 -6.26 -1.28
N LEU A 155 5.74 -5.37 -0.93
CA LEU A 155 4.88 -5.55 0.25
C LEU A 155 3.77 -6.59 -0.01
N ALA A 156 3.23 -6.67 -1.25
CA ALA A 156 2.36 -7.78 -1.63
C ALA A 156 3.06 -9.14 -1.42
N ARG A 157 4.33 -9.23 -1.83
CA ARG A 157 5.14 -10.42 -1.62
C ARG A 157 5.42 -10.68 -0.14
N ASN A 158 5.75 -9.67 0.65
CA ASN A 158 6.01 -9.79 2.09
C ASN A 158 4.76 -10.32 2.82
N GLN A 159 3.55 -9.80 2.51
CA GLN A 159 2.30 -10.32 3.06
C GLN A 159 2.03 -11.76 2.63
N LEU A 160 2.26 -12.09 1.37
CA LEU A 160 2.10 -13.46 0.88
C LEU A 160 3.06 -14.43 1.57
N GLU A 161 4.33 -14.07 1.73
CA GLU A 161 5.33 -14.94 2.40
C GLU A 161 4.92 -15.21 3.86
N SER A 162 4.39 -14.21 4.57
CA SER A 162 3.75 -14.41 5.88
C SER A 162 2.61 -15.44 5.81
N LEU A 163 1.70 -15.31 4.84
CA LEU A 163 0.57 -16.23 4.67
C LEU A 163 1.03 -17.66 4.36
N LEU A 164 2.03 -17.82 3.50
CA LEU A 164 2.61 -19.14 3.17
C LEU A 164 3.22 -19.79 4.42
N CYS A 165 3.93 -19.01 5.26
CA CYS A 165 4.48 -19.51 6.51
C CYS A 165 3.37 -19.94 7.48
N MET A 166 2.33 -19.15 7.63
CA MET A 166 1.20 -19.49 8.49
C MET A 166 0.48 -20.77 8.04
N MET A 167 0.21 -20.90 6.73
CA MET A 167 -0.38 -22.13 6.18
C MET A 167 0.56 -23.32 6.27
N GLY A 168 1.86 -23.07 6.10
CA GLY A 168 2.93 -24.06 6.13
C GLY A 168 3.05 -24.80 7.48
N THR A 169 2.51 -24.24 8.57
CA THR A 169 2.43 -24.91 9.87
C THR A 169 1.54 -26.18 9.84
N ILE A 170 0.63 -26.27 8.87
CA ILE A 170 -0.26 -27.43 8.68
C ILE A 170 0.06 -28.19 7.38
N SER A 171 0.31 -27.46 6.29
CA SER A 171 0.55 -28.04 4.98
C SER A 171 1.60 -27.24 4.22
N LYS A 172 2.73 -27.87 3.98
CA LYS A 172 3.88 -27.22 3.33
C LYS A 172 3.55 -26.84 1.91
N PRO A 173 3.68 -25.53 1.53
CA PRO A 173 3.52 -25.08 0.17
C PRO A 173 4.62 -25.67 -0.74
N GLN A 174 4.22 -26.15 -1.93
CA GLN A 174 5.12 -26.64 -2.96
C GLN A 174 5.29 -25.58 -4.05
N LEU A 175 6.52 -25.13 -4.27
CA LEU A 175 6.82 -24.18 -5.34
C LEU A 175 6.67 -24.89 -6.70
N LEU A 176 5.75 -24.39 -7.54
CA LEU A 176 5.50 -24.94 -8.88
C LEU A 176 6.21 -24.13 -9.98
N TYR A 177 6.34 -22.82 -9.78
CA TYR A 177 6.85 -21.92 -10.81
C TYR A 177 7.55 -20.71 -10.18
N THR A 178 8.60 -20.28 -10.85
CA THR A 178 9.30 -19.01 -10.60
C THR A 178 9.82 -18.46 -11.93
N ASP A 179 9.75 -17.13 -12.11
CA ASP A 179 10.26 -16.47 -13.29
C ASP A 179 11.73 -16.04 -13.12
N GLY A 180 12.61 -16.67 -13.84
CA GLY A 180 14.01 -16.29 -13.98
C GLY A 180 14.74 -15.95 -12.67
N GLU A 181 15.82 -15.21 -12.77
CA GLU A 181 16.67 -14.85 -11.62
C GLU A 181 16.03 -13.84 -10.65
N ALA A 182 15.15 -12.98 -11.16
CA ALA A 182 14.50 -11.95 -10.34
C ALA A 182 13.45 -12.51 -9.38
N ASN A 183 12.96 -13.73 -9.62
CA ASN A 183 11.91 -14.39 -8.81
C ASN A 183 10.71 -13.48 -8.51
N LYS A 184 10.35 -12.63 -9.46
CA LYS A 184 9.30 -11.61 -9.30
C LYS A 184 7.92 -12.25 -9.28
N ASN A 185 7.67 -13.25 -10.16
CA ASN A 185 6.43 -14.02 -10.22
C ASN A 185 6.69 -15.45 -9.76
N ARG A 186 5.84 -15.94 -8.87
CA ARG A 186 5.95 -17.29 -8.32
C ARG A 186 4.58 -17.90 -8.13
N LYS A 187 4.49 -19.24 -8.24
CA LYS A 187 3.27 -19.99 -7.98
C LYS A 187 3.58 -21.18 -7.07
N TRP A 188 2.70 -21.39 -6.11
CA TRP A 188 2.75 -22.53 -5.17
C TRP A 188 1.47 -23.31 -5.23
N HIS A 189 1.56 -24.57 -4.85
CA HIS A 189 0.42 -25.46 -4.61
C HIS A 189 0.44 -25.98 -3.19
N ILE A 190 -0.73 -26.09 -2.57
CA ILE A 190 -0.92 -26.67 -1.26
C ILE A 190 -1.74 -27.95 -1.43
N PRO A 191 -1.09 -29.15 -1.52
CA PRO A 191 -1.73 -30.37 -1.97
C PRO A 191 -2.87 -30.85 -1.07
N SER A 192 -2.74 -30.65 0.26
CA SER A 192 -3.71 -31.12 1.25
C SER A 192 -5.14 -30.58 1.04
N HIS A 193 -5.27 -29.42 0.41
CA HIS A 193 -6.53 -28.72 0.19
C HIS A 193 -6.73 -28.30 -1.26
N ASN A 194 -5.83 -28.73 -2.18
CA ASN A 194 -5.86 -28.37 -3.59
C ASN A 194 -5.96 -26.85 -3.81
N ILE A 195 -5.07 -26.07 -3.17
CA ILE A 195 -5.07 -24.62 -3.23
C ILE A 195 -3.89 -24.17 -4.09
N ASN A 196 -4.14 -23.26 -5.03
CA ASN A 196 -3.09 -22.55 -5.76
C ASN A 196 -2.87 -21.17 -5.13
N VAL A 197 -1.60 -20.77 -5.02
CA VAL A 197 -1.23 -19.46 -4.50
C VAL A 197 -0.23 -18.82 -5.46
N SER A 198 -0.44 -17.57 -5.83
CA SER A 198 0.43 -16.87 -6.79
C SER A 198 0.80 -15.48 -6.31
N ILE A 199 2.00 -15.05 -6.68
CA ILE A 199 2.40 -13.64 -6.66
C ILE A 199 2.67 -13.18 -8.08
N TYR A 200 2.06 -12.06 -8.46
CA TYR A 200 2.32 -11.35 -9.69
C TYR A 200 2.99 -10.02 -9.37
N TRP A 201 4.19 -9.82 -9.89
CA TRP A 201 4.89 -8.55 -9.77
C TRP A 201 4.29 -7.52 -10.72
N SER A 202 3.51 -6.64 -10.18
CA SER A 202 2.89 -5.52 -10.89
C SER A 202 2.82 -4.30 -9.96
N PRO A 203 3.93 -3.59 -9.76
CA PRO A 203 4.05 -2.55 -8.73
C PRO A 203 3.16 -1.34 -8.98
N PHE A 204 2.57 -1.23 -10.15
CA PHE A 204 1.65 -0.17 -10.54
C PHE A 204 0.23 -0.66 -10.81
N LEU A 205 -0.05 -1.97 -10.84
CA LEU A 205 -1.30 -2.63 -11.25
C LEU A 205 -1.69 -2.35 -12.71
N VAL A 206 -1.37 -1.17 -13.23
CA VAL A 206 -1.49 -0.78 -14.64
C VAL A 206 -0.23 -1.15 -15.41
N LYS A 207 -0.32 -1.11 -16.74
CA LYS A 207 0.83 -1.34 -17.62
C LYS A 207 1.94 -0.36 -17.26
N GLY A 208 3.08 -0.89 -16.83
CA GLY A 208 4.25 -0.14 -16.41
C GLY A 208 5.53 -0.70 -16.97
N ILE A 209 6.47 0.19 -17.26
CA ILE A 209 7.86 -0.13 -17.61
C ILE A 209 8.71 0.42 -16.46
N GLU A 210 9.36 -0.49 -15.74
CA GLU A 210 10.24 -0.11 -14.64
C GLU A 210 11.49 0.60 -15.18
N LYS A 211 12.03 1.54 -14.41
CA LYS A 211 13.32 2.18 -14.71
C LYS A 211 14.43 1.14 -14.89
N ASN A 212 15.36 1.44 -15.75
CA ASN A 212 16.51 0.61 -16.04
C ASN A 212 17.77 1.46 -16.23
N THR A 213 18.84 0.90 -16.76
CA THR A 213 20.11 1.61 -17.01
C THR A 213 20.01 2.70 -18.07
N GLU A 214 19.01 2.64 -18.95
CA GLU A 214 18.80 3.63 -20.03
C GLU A 214 17.84 4.75 -19.63
N LYS A 215 16.90 4.44 -18.71
CA LYS A 215 15.89 5.37 -18.20
C LYS A 215 15.87 5.32 -16.69
N ASP A 216 16.13 6.43 -16.07
CA ASP A 216 16.15 6.61 -14.61
C ASP A 216 14.75 6.82 -13.99
N PHE A 217 13.68 6.77 -14.79
CA PHE A 217 12.30 6.90 -14.41
C PHE A 217 11.42 5.73 -14.89
N ASN A 218 10.32 5.49 -14.18
CA ASN A 218 9.29 4.55 -14.58
C ASN A 218 8.39 5.15 -15.66
N THR A 219 7.76 4.32 -16.49
CA THR A 219 6.76 4.77 -17.46
C THR A 219 5.45 4.04 -17.17
N LEU A 220 4.36 4.77 -16.91
CA LEU A 220 3.05 4.21 -16.58
C LEU A 220 2.00 4.59 -17.61
N TYR A 221 1.16 3.62 -18.00
CA TYR A 221 0.02 3.79 -18.88
C TYR A 221 -1.27 3.63 -18.04
N LEU A 222 -1.89 4.75 -17.67
CA LEU A 222 -2.94 4.80 -16.65
C LEU A 222 -4.31 4.27 -17.11
N ASP A 223 -4.48 4.07 -18.41
CA ASP A 223 -5.71 3.56 -19.04
C ASP A 223 -5.73 2.04 -19.23
N SER A 224 -4.60 1.38 -19.00
CA SER A 224 -4.42 -0.04 -19.30
C SER A 224 -3.90 -0.82 -18.10
N VAL A 225 -4.60 -1.88 -17.69
CA VAL A 225 -4.09 -2.78 -16.64
C VAL A 225 -2.86 -3.56 -17.11
N ASP A 226 -2.06 -4.03 -16.17
CA ASP A 226 -0.94 -4.94 -16.49
C ASP A 226 -1.47 -6.34 -16.80
N GLU A 227 -1.42 -6.73 -18.06
CA GLU A 227 -1.90 -8.04 -18.51
C GLU A 227 -1.08 -9.22 -17.96
N LYS A 228 0.06 -8.99 -17.29
CA LYS A 228 0.79 -10.06 -16.61
C LYS A 228 -0.08 -10.80 -15.60
N TRP A 229 -0.93 -10.08 -14.87
CA TRP A 229 -1.86 -10.65 -13.91
C TRP A 229 -3.30 -10.65 -14.43
N ALA A 230 -3.68 -9.62 -15.19
CA ALA A 230 -5.07 -9.44 -15.58
C ALA A 230 -5.59 -10.52 -16.55
N LYS A 231 -4.71 -11.14 -17.36
CA LYS A 231 -5.06 -12.27 -18.21
C LYS A 231 -5.50 -13.51 -17.44
N ASP A 232 -4.97 -13.70 -16.21
CA ASP A 232 -5.28 -14.86 -15.35
C ASP A 232 -6.46 -14.58 -14.41
N LEU A 233 -7.04 -13.37 -14.45
CA LEU A 233 -8.06 -12.89 -13.51
C LEU A 233 -9.28 -13.83 -13.40
N GLU A 234 -9.69 -14.46 -14.50
CA GLU A 234 -10.83 -15.39 -14.53
C GLU A 234 -10.64 -16.61 -13.63
N PHE A 235 -9.39 -17.04 -13.44
CA PHE A 235 -9.02 -18.21 -12.66
C PHE A 235 -8.68 -17.89 -11.20
N ILE A 236 -8.73 -16.61 -10.80
CA ILE A 236 -8.41 -16.16 -9.46
C ILE A 236 -9.70 -16.02 -8.66
N ASP A 237 -9.85 -16.77 -7.56
CA ASP A 237 -10.99 -16.66 -6.65
C ASP A 237 -10.80 -15.55 -5.61
N PHE A 238 -9.59 -15.43 -5.07
CA PHE A 238 -9.21 -14.43 -4.07
C PHE A 238 -8.06 -13.60 -4.59
N LEU A 239 -8.30 -12.31 -4.79
CA LEU A 239 -7.31 -11.36 -5.29
C LEU A 239 -6.95 -10.36 -4.20
N VAL A 240 -5.67 -10.28 -3.84
CA VAL A 240 -5.15 -9.28 -2.90
C VAL A 240 -4.21 -8.34 -3.65
N LEU A 241 -4.62 -7.08 -3.75
CA LEU A 241 -3.85 -5.99 -4.35
C LEU A 241 -3.07 -5.28 -3.25
N SER A 242 -1.77 -5.04 -3.44
CA SER A 242 -0.94 -4.30 -2.49
C SER A 242 0.16 -3.55 -3.21
N VAL A 243 0.01 -2.24 -3.30
CA VAL A 243 0.90 -1.32 -4.02
C VAL A 243 0.96 0.04 -3.32
N GLY A 244 1.98 0.82 -3.66
CA GLY A 244 2.08 2.19 -3.17
C GLY A 244 3.48 2.76 -3.25
N HIS A 245 4.48 2.12 -2.67
CA HIS A 245 5.84 2.64 -2.59
C HIS A 245 6.49 2.93 -3.94
N TRP A 246 6.11 2.21 -4.99
CA TRP A 246 6.66 2.42 -6.33
C TRP A 246 6.16 3.70 -6.99
N TYR A 247 5.01 4.25 -6.56
CA TYR A 247 4.51 5.54 -7.01
C TYR A 247 5.32 6.72 -6.48
N LEU A 248 6.13 6.53 -5.43
CA LEU A 248 7.02 7.54 -4.88
C LEU A 248 8.31 7.72 -5.68
N HIS A 249 8.55 6.88 -6.67
CA HIS A 249 9.75 6.94 -7.53
C HIS A 249 9.50 7.84 -8.74
N PRO A 250 10.56 8.40 -9.35
CA PRO A 250 10.45 9.15 -10.59
C PRO A 250 9.69 8.38 -11.66
N ALA A 251 8.70 9.03 -12.27
CA ALA A 251 7.86 8.39 -13.28
C ALA A 251 7.28 9.39 -14.28
N VAL A 252 7.06 8.93 -15.53
CA VAL A 252 6.32 9.63 -16.58
C VAL A 252 5.01 8.89 -16.84
N TYR A 253 3.92 9.63 -16.94
CA TYR A 253 2.57 9.11 -17.02
C TYR A 253 1.96 9.33 -18.39
N HIS A 254 1.33 8.29 -18.92
CA HIS A 254 0.68 8.29 -20.21
C HIS A 254 -0.81 7.91 -20.07
N ASN A 255 -1.60 8.45 -20.99
CA ASN A 255 -3.00 8.07 -21.16
C ASN A 255 -3.27 7.93 -22.66
N GLY A 256 -4.09 7.00 -23.09
CA GLY A 256 -4.48 6.73 -24.49
C GLY A 256 -3.49 7.13 -25.57
N ASN A 257 -3.21 6.28 -26.52
CA ASN A 257 -2.32 6.57 -27.67
C ASN A 257 -0.96 7.21 -27.31
N ASN A 258 -0.41 6.88 -26.12
CA ASN A 258 0.86 7.41 -25.60
C ASN A 258 0.89 8.93 -25.34
N VAL A 259 -0.25 9.57 -25.12
CA VAL A 259 -0.29 10.99 -24.73
C VAL A 259 0.31 11.13 -23.35
N VAL A 260 1.36 11.96 -23.21
CA VAL A 260 1.97 12.26 -21.90
C VAL A 260 1.06 13.20 -21.13
N LEU A 261 0.70 12.79 -19.90
CA LEU A 261 -0.08 13.60 -18.97
C LEU A 261 0.79 14.49 -18.10
N GLY A 262 1.96 14.02 -17.73
CA GLY A 262 2.89 14.68 -16.82
C GLY A 262 3.82 13.67 -16.16
N CYS A 263 4.41 14.05 -15.05
CA CYS A 263 5.37 13.20 -14.36
C CYS A 263 5.44 13.44 -12.85
N HIS A 264 6.30 12.65 -12.21
CA HIS A 264 6.75 12.84 -10.84
C HIS A 264 8.28 12.75 -10.80
N TYR A 265 8.92 13.76 -10.19
CA TYR A 265 10.38 13.90 -10.14
C TYR A 265 11.06 13.78 -11.51
N CYS A 266 10.62 14.55 -12.49
CA CYS A 266 11.21 14.59 -13.82
C CYS A 266 11.58 16.01 -14.26
N GLN A 267 12.37 16.13 -15.34
CA GLN A 267 12.87 17.44 -15.81
C GLN A 267 12.16 17.97 -17.08
N ASN A 268 11.55 17.10 -17.88
CA ASN A 268 11.11 17.45 -19.24
C ASN A 268 9.59 17.51 -19.42
N TYR A 269 8.82 17.27 -18.37
CA TYR A 269 7.36 17.27 -18.40
C TYR A 269 6.79 18.02 -17.20
N THR A 270 5.50 18.34 -17.24
CA THR A 270 4.82 18.98 -16.14
C THR A 270 4.77 18.06 -14.91
N GLU A 271 5.27 18.54 -13.78
CA GLU A 271 5.15 17.83 -12.50
C GLU A 271 3.69 17.82 -12.05
N ILE A 272 3.08 16.64 -11.90
CA ILE A 272 1.70 16.47 -11.44
C ILE A 272 1.60 15.63 -10.16
N GLY A 273 2.75 15.17 -9.64
CA GLY A 273 2.81 14.32 -8.46
C GLY A 273 2.32 12.90 -8.72
N PHE A 274 1.92 12.20 -7.67
CA PHE A 274 1.57 10.77 -7.74
C PHE A 274 0.20 10.41 -7.13
N TYR A 275 -0.44 11.27 -6.34
CA TYR A 275 -1.69 10.91 -5.66
C TYR A 275 -2.86 10.66 -6.63
N ASP A 276 -3.10 11.59 -7.55
CA ASP A 276 -4.15 11.44 -8.56
C ASP A 276 -3.84 10.30 -9.53
N VAL A 277 -2.55 10.12 -9.83
CA VAL A 277 -2.05 9.02 -10.65
C VAL A 277 -2.32 7.67 -9.98
N PHE A 278 -2.03 7.56 -8.69
CA PHE A 278 -2.32 6.36 -7.90
C PHE A 278 -3.83 6.07 -7.88
N GLY A 279 -4.65 7.09 -7.65
CA GLY A 279 -6.11 6.97 -7.73
C GLY A 279 -6.58 6.51 -9.10
N LYS A 280 -6.05 7.09 -10.18
CA LYS A 280 -6.40 6.71 -11.55
C LYS A 280 -6.00 5.28 -11.90
N ALA A 281 -4.84 4.84 -11.44
CA ALA A 281 -4.38 3.46 -11.62
C ALA A 281 -5.28 2.45 -10.88
N LEU A 282 -5.69 2.76 -9.65
CA LEU A 282 -6.65 1.96 -8.89
C LEU A 282 -8.03 1.94 -9.56
N GLU A 283 -8.52 3.11 -10.01
CA GLU A 283 -9.78 3.20 -10.75
C GLU A 283 -9.78 2.30 -11.99
N THR A 284 -8.73 2.38 -12.81
CA THR A 284 -8.56 1.54 -14.02
C THR A 284 -8.52 0.06 -13.66
N THR A 285 -7.80 -0.28 -12.58
CA THR A 285 -7.68 -1.65 -12.07
C THR A 285 -9.04 -2.20 -11.63
N PHE A 286 -9.76 -1.48 -10.76
CA PHE A 286 -11.06 -1.93 -10.26
C PHE A 286 -12.12 -1.98 -11.36
N ARG A 287 -12.15 -1.00 -12.27
CA ARG A 287 -13.04 -1.03 -13.43
C ARG A 287 -12.84 -2.30 -14.23
N LYS A 288 -11.59 -2.68 -14.51
CA LYS A 288 -11.26 -3.91 -15.26
C LYS A 288 -11.65 -5.18 -14.51
N ILE A 289 -11.46 -5.21 -13.18
CA ILE A 289 -11.88 -6.33 -12.34
C ILE A 289 -13.40 -6.49 -12.38
N VAL A 290 -14.15 -5.40 -12.20
CA VAL A 290 -15.62 -5.42 -12.23
C VAL A 290 -16.13 -5.86 -13.60
N GLU A 291 -15.56 -5.35 -14.70
CA GLU A 291 -15.91 -5.75 -16.06
C GLU A 291 -15.69 -7.24 -16.28
N ARG A 292 -14.51 -7.80 -15.98
CA ARG A 292 -14.18 -9.20 -16.25
C ARG A 292 -14.87 -10.17 -15.30
N LYS A 293 -14.93 -9.85 -14.01
CA LYS A 293 -15.57 -10.71 -12.99
C LYS A 293 -17.09 -10.60 -12.99
N GLY A 294 -17.62 -9.42 -13.35
CA GLY A 294 -19.06 -9.19 -13.45
C GLY A 294 -19.76 -10.05 -14.49
N GLN A 295 -19.05 -10.48 -15.53
CA GLN A 295 -19.59 -11.28 -16.61
C GLN A 295 -19.62 -12.80 -16.31
N ASN A 296 -18.76 -13.27 -15.42
CA ASN A 296 -18.51 -14.72 -15.28
C ASN A 296 -19.38 -15.45 -14.24
N GLY A 297 -20.19 -14.71 -13.46
CA GLY A 297 -21.10 -15.30 -12.45
C GLY A 297 -20.41 -16.07 -11.30
N ASN A 298 -19.09 -16.22 -11.31
CA ASN A 298 -18.34 -16.92 -10.29
C ASN A 298 -18.13 -16.05 -9.05
N GLU A 299 -18.26 -16.66 -7.87
CA GLU A 299 -17.99 -15.98 -6.61
C GLU A 299 -16.50 -15.61 -6.52
N SER A 300 -16.21 -14.34 -6.31
CA SER A 300 -14.85 -13.81 -6.23
C SER A 300 -14.74 -12.75 -5.13
N SER A 301 -13.57 -12.70 -4.51
CA SER A 301 -13.27 -11.75 -3.46
C SER A 301 -12.01 -10.97 -3.79
N VAL A 302 -12.10 -9.64 -3.74
CA VAL A 302 -10.99 -8.73 -4.06
C VAL A 302 -10.69 -7.85 -2.86
N PHE A 303 -9.43 -7.77 -2.50
CA PHE A 303 -8.93 -6.98 -1.39
C PHE A 303 -7.91 -5.97 -1.89
N LEU A 304 -7.95 -4.76 -1.35
CA LEU A 304 -6.87 -3.80 -1.45
C LEU A 304 -6.25 -3.63 -0.06
N THR A 305 -5.01 -4.05 0.11
CA THR A 305 -4.22 -3.68 1.28
C THR A 305 -3.84 -2.20 1.16
N THR A 306 -4.24 -1.38 2.13
CA THR A 306 -3.94 0.06 2.11
C THR A 306 -2.45 0.32 2.29
N PHE A 307 -2.02 1.56 2.04
CA PHE A 307 -0.60 1.93 2.10
C PHE A 307 0.03 1.62 3.47
N SER A 308 1.18 0.97 3.45
CA SER A 308 1.96 0.66 4.65
C SER A 308 3.03 1.73 4.85
N PRO A 309 2.99 2.52 5.93
CA PRO A 309 4.01 3.52 6.22
C PRO A 309 5.41 2.94 6.36
N ALA A 310 6.41 3.69 5.91
CA ALA A 310 7.81 3.44 6.22
C ALA A 310 8.24 4.19 7.49
N HIS A 311 9.28 3.72 8.18
CA HIS A 311 9.70 4.27 9.47
C HIS A 311 11.17 4.69 9.48
N PHE A 312 11.58 5.51 8.51
CA PHE A 312 12.92 6.07 8.49
C PHE A 312 13.08 7.20 9.53
N GLU A 313 14.10 7.08 10.39
CA GLU A 313 14.51 8.10 11.37
C GLU A 313 15.75 8.88 10.90
N GLY A 314 16.16 8.71 9.65
CA GLY A 314 17.32 9.33 9.02
C GLY A 314 17.61 8.74 7.66
N GLU A 315 18.84 8.87 7.19
CA GLU A 315 19.26 8.33 5.90
C GLU A 315 19.27 6.80 5.92
N TRP A 316 18.73 6.16 4.89
CA TRP A 316 18.54 4.71 4.79
C TRP A 316 19.84 3.89 4.89
N ASP A 317 20.99 4.50 4.61
CA ASP A 317 22.30 3.87 4.62
C ASP A 317 23.17 4.28 5.84
N LYS A 318 22.55 4.83 6.88
CA LYS A 318 23.21 5.18 8.14
C LYS A 318 22.73 4.29 9.28
N PHE A 319 23.63 4.05 10.22
CA PHE A 319 23.30 3.33 11.46
C PHE A 319 22.13 4.02 12.19
N GLY A 320 21.14 3.22 12.61
CA GLY A 320 20.01 3.70 13.38
C GLY A 320 18.83 4.23 12.58
N ALA A 321 18.83 4.10 11.24
CA ALA A 321 17.76 4.61 10.37
C ALA A 321 16.34 4.09 10.71
N CYS A 322 16.21 2.92 11.35
CA CYS A 322 14.95 2.42 11.94
C CYS A 322 15.27 1.56 13.17
N SER A 323 15.63 2.24 14.27
CA SER A 323 16.17 1.60 15.47
C SER A 323 15.15 1.30 16.56
N LYS A 324 13.86 1.57 16.34
CA LYS A 324 12.82 1.33 17.34
C LYS A 324 12.68 -0.16 17.65
N THR A 325 12.57 -0.46 18.94
CA THR A 325 12.38 -1.83 19.47
C THR A 325 11.02 -2.04 20.13
N GLN A 326 10.19 -0.98 20.15
CA GLN A 326 8.85 -0.99 20.74
C GLN A 326 7.85 -0.28 19.81
N PRO A 327 6.59 -0.69 19.80
CA PRO A 327 5.54 0.04 19.08
C PRO A 327 5.39 1.46 19.59
N TYR A 328 4.94 2.37 18.73
CA TYR A 328 4.43 3.66 19.20
C TYR A 328 3.14 3.43 19.99
N LYS A 329 3.00 4.11 21.13
CA LYS A 329 1.75 4.08 21.92
C LYS A 329 0.63 4.78 21.18
N GLU A 330 0.96 5.93 20.61
CA GLU A 330 0.05 6.79 19.84
C GLU A 330 0.85 7.44 18.72
N LYS A 331 0.33 7.42 17.53
CA LYS A 331 0.81 8.17 16.37
C LYS A 331 -0.35 8.39 15.42
N VAL A 332 -0.50 9.59 14.92
CA VAL A 332 -1.56 9.94 13.96
C VAL A 332 -1.04 9.74 12.56
N LEU A 333 -1.88 9.20 11.69
CA LEU A 333 -1.57 9.05 10.27
C LEU A 333 -1.74 10.42 9.60
N GLU A 334 -0.66 10.96 9.07
CA GLU A 334 -0.59 12.32 8.52
C GLU A 334 0.11 12.35 7.16
N GLY A 335 0.01 13.49 6.47
CA GLY A 335 0.75 13.76 5.25
C GLY A 335 0.54 12.72 4.17
N MET A 336 1.63 12.26 3.57
CA MET A 336 1.63 11.30 2.47
C MET A 336 0.94 9.99 2.83
N ASP A 337 1.21 9.44 4.01
CA ASP A 337 0.66 8.15 4.44
C ASP A 337 -0.87 8.23 4.56
N ALA A 338 -1.39 9.33 5.09
CA ALA A 338 -2.83 9.58 5.21
C ALA A 338 -3.50 9.74 3.84
N GLU A 339 -2.91 10.49 2.92
CA GLU A 339 -3.47 10.70 1.58
C GLU A 339 -3.43 9.40 0.75
N MET A 340 -2.34 8.63 0.79
CA MET A 340 -2.26 7.34 0.09
C MET A 340 -3.30 6.34 0.61
N ARG A 341 -3.49 6.27 1.94
CA ARG A 341 -4.57 5.47 2.54
C ARG A 341 -5.95 5.94 2.07
N LYS A 342 -6.21 7.24 2.13
CA LYS A 342 -7.49 7.85 1.74
C LYS A 342 -7.84 7.53 0.28
N VAL A 343 -6.89 7.69 -0.63
CA VAL A 343 -7.07 7.34 -2.05
C VAL A 343 -7.44 5.87 -2.19
N GLY A 344 -6.70 4.96 -1.54
CA GLY A 344 -6.98 3.52 -1.61
C GLY A 344 -8.37 3.15 -1.09
N VAL A 345 -8.77 3.66 0.08
CA VAL A 345 -10.09 3.40 0.68
C VAL A 345 -11.22 3.96 -0.20
N GLU A 346 -11.03 5.16 -0.75
CA GLU A 346 -12.03 5.80 -1.61
C GLU A 346 -12.23 5.05 -2.94
N GLU A 347 -11.16 4.56 -3.56
CA GLU A 347 -11.28 3.80 -4.80
C GLU A 347 -11.95 2.43 -4.58
N VAL A 348 -11.72 1.77 -3.45
CA VAL A 348 -12.48 0.57 -3.06
C VAL A 348 -13.96 0.91 -2.86
N ARG A 349 -14.28 2.03 -2.21
CA ARG A 349 -15.67 2.47 -2.02
C ARG A 349 -16.37 2.69 -3.37
N LYS A 350 -15.72 3.39 -4.31
CA LYS A 350 -16.23 3.60 -5.67
C LYS A 350 -16.42 2.27 -6.42
N ALA A 351 -15.49 1.34 -6.26
CA ALA A 351 -15.58 0.03 -6.88
C ALA A 351 -16.76 -0.78 -6.32
N LYS A 352 -17.04 -0.71 -5.01
CA LYS A 352 -18.23 -1.34 -4.41
C LYS A 352 -19.52 -0.81 -5.02
N LEU A 353 -19.65 0.51 -5.20
CA LEU A 353 -20.82 1.12 -5.85
C LEU A 353 -20.99 0.62 -7.29
N ARG A 354 -19.89 0.52 -8.05
CA ARG A 354 -19.95 -0.06 -9.40
C ARG A 354 -20.44 -1.51 -9.41
N VAL A 355 -20.01 -2.34 -8.46
CA VAL A 355 -20.48 -3.73 -8.34
C VAL A 355 -22.00 -3.76 -8.08
N GLU A 356 -22.51 -2.89 -7.22
CA GLU A 356 -23.94 -2.74 -6.94
C GLU A 356 -24.72 -2.29 -8.19
N GLU A 357 -24.22 -1.30 -8.93
CA GLU A 357 -24.82 -0.82 -10.18
C GLU A 357 -24.89 -1.90 -11.27
N PHE A 358 -23.86 -2.78 -11.35
CA PHE A 358 -23.85 -3.93 -12.26
C PHE A 358 -24.73 -5.10 -11.77
N GLY A 359 -25.33 -5.03 -10.58
CA GLY A 359 -26.16 -6.07 -10.00
C GLY A 359 -25.43 -7.38 -9.71
N ASN A 360 -24.09 -7.34 -9.58
CA ASN A 360 -23.26 -8.51 -9.35
C ASN A 360 -23.07 -8.80 -7.86
N SER A 361 -23.91 -9.67 -7.31
CA SER A 361 -23.83 -10.11 -5.91
C SER A 361 -22.66 -11.07 -5.61
N ASN A 362 -21.99 -11.60 -6.64
CA ASN A 362 -20.95 -12.62 -6.49
C ASN A 362 -19.53 -12.03 -6.39
N LEU A 363 -19.36 -10.74 -6.69
CA LEU A 363 -18.09 -10.05 -6.53
C LEU A 363 -18.08 -9.22 -5.24
N ARG A 364 -17.20 -9.56 -4.32
CA ARG A 364 -17.01 -8.83 -3.05
C ARG A 364 -15.69 -8.07 -3.07
N LEU A 365 -15.72 -6.83 -2.61
CA LEU A 365 -14.52 -5.99 -2.49
C LEU A 365 -14.38 -5.48 -1.06
N GLU A 366 -13.14 -5.42 -0.56
CA GLU A 366 -12.84 -4.83 0.74
C GLU A 366 -11.47 -4.17 0.77
N ALA A 367 -11.35 -3.08 1.53
CA ALA A 367 -10.08 -2.51 1.91
C ALA A 367 -9.57 -3.22 3.18
N LEU A 368 -8.42 -3.87 3.09
CA LEU A 368 -7.67 -4.27 4.27
C LEU A 368 -6.95 -3.03 4.78
N ASP A 369 -7.64 -2.26 5.62
CA ASP A 369 -7.18 -0.96 6.10
C ASP A 369 -6.16 -1.13 7.22
N ILE A 370 -4.89 -1.28 6.80
CA ILE A 370 -3.76 -1.59 7.69
C ILE A 370 -2.88 -0.37 8.02
N SER A 371 -3.07 0.77 7.34
CA SER A 371 -2.15 1.90 7.45
C SER A 371 -1.97 2.38 8.88
N GLY A 372 -3.07 2.55 9.63
CA GLY A 372 -3.02 3.02 11.01
C GLY A 372 -2.33 2.04 11.96
N LEU A 373 -2.63 0.75 11.85
CA LEU A 373 -2.01 -0.27 12.69
C LEU A 373 -0.53 -0.50 12.35
N ALA A 374 -0.17 -0.40 11.07
CA ALA A 374 1.21 -0.50 10.60
C ALA A 374 2.04 0.70 11.07
N LEU A 375 1.47 1.92 11.02
CA LEU A 375 2.13 3.15 11.50
C LEU A 375 2.66 3.04 12.94
N LEU A 376 1.99 2.28 13.78
CA LEU A 376 2.37 2.10 15.18
C LEU A 376 3.52 1.11 15.37
N ARG A 377 3.96 0.39 14.33
CA ARG A 377 4.89 -0.74 14.43
C ARG A 377 6.28 -0.45 13.85
N ALA A 378 6.85 0.71 14.21
CA ALA A 378 8.23 1.05 13.82
C ALA A 378 9.27 0.00 14.26
N ASP A 379 8.93 -0.82 15.26
CA ASP A 379 9.74 -1.91 15.80
C ASP A 379 9.82 -3.15 14.90
N GLY A 380 8.95 -3.28 13.90
CA GLY A 380 8.75 -4.50 13.13
C GLY A 380 9.60 -4.63 11.86
N HIS A 381 10.44 -3.65 11.53
CA HIS A 381 11.23 -3.64 10.30
C HIS A 381 12.56 -4.39 10.46
N PRO A 382 13.11 -4.95 9.36
CA PRO A 382 14.41 -5.58 9.39
C PRO A 382 15.54 -4.64 9.81
N GLY A 383 15.45 -3.37 9.45
CA GLY A 383 16.55 -2.43 9.65
C GLY A 383 17.84 -3.00 9.02
N PRO A 384 18.97 -2.98 9.76
CA PRO A 384 20.22 -3.54 9.27
C PRO A 384 20.21 -5.06 9.12
N TYR A 385 19.28 -5.77 9.80
CA TYR A 385 19.12 -7.23 9.72
C TYR A 385 18.45 -7.71 8.43
N MET A 386 18.29 -6.81 7.46
CA MET A 386 18.09 -7.20 6.06
C MET A 386 19.31 -7.94 5.50
N ASN A 387 20.48 -7.75 6.11
CA ASN A 387 21.72 -8.46 5.84
C ASN A 387 22.08 -9.39 7.01
N PRO A 388 22.68 -10.56 6.75
CA PRO A 388 23.04 -11.50 7.80
C PRO A 388 24.15 -10.93 8.70
N PHE A 389 23.91 -10.94 10.02
CA PHE A 389 24.86 -10.53 11.06
C PHE A 389 25.57 -9.19 10.76
N PRO A 390 24.82 -8.09 10.53
CA PRO A 390 25.36 -6.84 9.99
C PRO A 390 26.46 -6.21 10.85
N PHE A 391 26.58 -6.61 12.11
CA PHE A 391 27.55 -6.07 13.06
C PHE A 391 28.61 -7.08 13.53
N ALA A 392 28.76 -8.22 12.85
CA ALA A 392 29.76 -9.24 13.20
C ALA A 392 31.19 -8.68 13.22
N ASN A 393 31.49 -7.69 12.40
CA ASN A 393 32.78 -7.01 12.30
C ASN A 393 32.74 -5.54 12.80
N GLY A 394 31.78 -5.22 13.69
CA GLY A 394 31.55 -3.84 14.15
C GLY A 394 30.63 -3.04 13.24
N VAL A 395 30.43 -1.76 13.58
CA VAL A 395 29.56 -0.85 12.81
C VAL A 395 30.39 -0.22 11.70
N GLY A 396 30.02 -0.46 10.44
CA GLY A 396 30.65 0.17 9.28
C GLY A 396 30.23 1.63 9.09
N GLU A 397 30.95 2.36 8.25
CA GLU A 397 30.61 3.75 7.87
C GLU A 397 29.25 3.82 7.15
N ARG A 398 28.90 2.77 6.43
CA ARG A 398 27.64 2.63 5.69
C ARG A 398 26.90 1.39 6.18
N VAL A 399 25.68 1.60 6.70
CA VAL A 399 24.82 0.56 7.21
C VAL A 399 23.47 0.66 6.49
N GLN A 400 23.25 -0.22 5.51
CA GLN A 400 21.98 -0.28 4.80
C GLN A 400 20.86 -0.74 5.73
N ASN A 401 19.72 -0.08 5.67
CA ASN A 401 18.55 -0.41 6.47
C ASN A 401 17.30 -0.58 5.60
N ASP A 402 16.52 -1.58 5.92
CA ASP A 402 15.17 -1.77 5.40
C ASP A 402 14.14 -1.35 6.46
N CYS A 403 13.58 -0.15 6.28
CA CYS A 403 12.55 0.42 7.14
C CYS A 403 11.17 0.45 6.45
N VAL A 404 11.00 -0.36 5.40
CA VAL A 404 9.78 -0.48 4.59
C VAL A 404 9.15 -1.85 4.74
N HIS A 405 9.92 -2.92 4.55
CA HIS A 405 9.43 -4.29 4.69
C HIS A 405 9.34 -4.72 6.15
N TRP A 406 8.66 -5.82 6.38
CA TRP A 406 8.41 -6.36 7.71
C TRP A 406 9.21 -7.63 7.94
N CYS A 407 9.74 -7.78 9.16
CA CYS A 407 10.29 -9.05 9.61
C CYS A 407 9.26 -10.17 9.53
N LEU A 408 9.72 -11.38 9.24
CA LEU A 408 8.90 -12.59 9.25
C LEU A 408 9.47 -13.62 10.26
N PRO A 409 8.64 -14.03 11.25
CA PRO A 409 7.33 -13.49 11.62
C PRO A 409 7.40 -12.03 12.09
N GLY A 410 6.26 -11.32 12.06
CA GLY A 410 6.23 -9.92 12.48
C GLY A 410 4.85 -9.25 12.35
N PRO A 411 4.79 -7.92 12.41
CA PRO A 411 3.52 -7.17 12.39
C PRO A 411 2.63 -7.46 11.19
N ILE A 412 3.20 -7.78 10.05
CA ILE A 412 2.48 -8.09 8.81
C ILE A 412 1.60 -9.35 8.93
N ASP A 413 1.88 -10.23 9.89
CA ASP A 413 1.08 -11.43 10.16
C ASP A 413 -0.36 -11.05 10.52
N THR A 414 -0.54 -9.90 11.19
CA THR A 414 -1.86 -9.33 11.51
C THR A 414 -2.69 -8.99 10.26
N TRP A 415 -2.07 -8.62 9.14
CA TRP A 415 -2.80 -8.35 7.90
C TRP A 415 -3.51 -9.62 7.39
N ASN A 416 -2.89 -10.77 7.59
CA ASN A 416 -3.46 -12.08 7.23
C ASN A 416 -4.50 -12.54 8.28
N GLU A 417 -4.38 -12.14 9.54
CA GLU A 417 -5.45 -12.33 10.54
C GLU A 417 -6.72 -11.57 10.13
N ILE A 418 -6.57 -10.30 9.71
CA ILE A 418 -7.68 -9.47 9.22
C ILE A 418 -8.29 -10.08 7.95
N LEU A 419 -7.46 -10.50 6.98
CA LEU A 419 -7.92 -11.16 5.77
C LEU A 419 -8.77 -12.39 6.09
N LEU A 420 -8.30 -13.26 6.99
CA LEU A 420 -9.05 -14.44 7.42
C LEU A 420 -10.37 -14.08 8.09
N ASP A 421 -10.38 -13.08 8.97
CA ASP A 421 -11.59 -12.69 9.70
C ASP A 421 -12.64 -12.08 8.75
N VAL A 422 -12.24 -11.28 7.76
CA VAL A 422 -13.13 -10.77 6.72
C VAL A 422 -13.72 -11.93 5.90
N LEU A 423 -12.90 -12.87 5.47
CA LEU A 423 -13.37 -14.06 4.73
C LEU A 423 -14.37 -14.89 5.54
N LYS A 424 -14.14 -15.08 6.83
CA LYS A 424 -15.07 -15.79 7.74
C LYS A 424 -16.42 -15.09 7.86
N ARG A 425 -16.41 -13.76 7.99
CA ARG A 425 -17.63 -12.95 8.03
C ARG A 425 -18.42 -13.07 6.74
N TRP A 426 -17.77 -13.06 5.61
CA TRP A 426 -18.41 -13.27 4.31
C TRP A 426 -18.94 -14.71 4.12
N GLY A 427 -18.23 -15.70 4.61
CA GLY A 427 -18.65 -17.10 4.61
C GLY A 427 -19.79 -17.44 5.58
N GLY A 428 -20.23 -16.49 6.41
CA GLY A 428 -21.34 -16.70 7.34
C GLY A 428 -20.99 -17.53 8.58
N GLU A 429 -19.71 -17.81 8.88
CA GLU A 429 -19.29 -18.56 10.06
C GLU A 429 -19.74 -17.93 11.41
N TYR A 430 -20.06 -16.64 11.40
CA TYR A 430 -20.56 -15.92 12.58
C TYR A 430 -22.10 -15.96 12.72
N LYS A 431 -22.83 -16.36 11.66
CA LYS A 431 -24.31 -16.42 11.70
C LYS A 431 -24.87 -17.54 12.58
N GLY A 432 -24.03 -18.49 13.02
CA GLY A 432 -24.44 -19.67 13.79
C GLY A 432 -24.12 -19.66 15.28
N LYS A 433 -23.53 -18.59 15.84
CA LYS A 433 -23.10 -18.54 17.25
C LYS A 433 -23.98 -17.69 18.15
N LEU A 434 -25.19 -17.36 17.73
CA LEU A 434 -26.20 -16.61 18.49
C LEU A 434 -27.41 -17.53 18.87
N THR A 435 -27.15 -18.82 19.13
CA THR A 435 -28.13 -19.68 19.79
C THR A 435 -27.55 -20.22 21.06
#